data_d6ddce89fdc9985d1135240672f7d04c
#
_entry.id   d6ddce89fdc9985d1135240672f7d04c
#
_cell.length_a   1.000
_cell.length_b   1.000
_cell.length_c   1.000
_cell.angle_alpha   90.00
_cell.angle_beta   90.00
_cell.angle_gamma   90.00
#
_symmetry.space_group_name_H-M   'P 1'
#
loop_
_entity.id
_entity.type
_entity.pdbx_description
1 polymer ?
#
loop_
_entity_poly.entity_id
_entity_poly.type
_entity_poly.pdbx_seq_one_letter_code
_entity_poly.pdbx_strand_id
1 'polypeptide(L)'
;MKSLPKPLYAKHSKRAVLLLHAYSGSPNDVRMLARYLEKSEYTVYAPLFTGHGTLAPQDILAQKTETWWEDTKQAIHFLKAEGFSQVAVFGLSMGGIFAVRALAEQP
;
A
#
# COMPACT_ATOMS: atom_id res chain seq x y z
N MET A 1 -11.37 7.22 22.08
CA MET A 1 -10.05 6.66 21.77
C MET A 1 -9.87 6.57 20.27
N LYS A 2 -8.79 7.12 19.75
CA LYS A 2 -8.50 7.01 18.31
C LYS A 2 -8.08 5.58 17.98
N SER A 3 -8.69 5.03 16.94
CA SER A 3 -8.22 3.76 16.41
C SER A 3 -6.89 3.95 15.66
N LEU A 4 -6.03 2.97 15.72
CA LEU A 4 -4.79 2.97 14.95
C LEU A 4 -5.09 2.84 13.45
N PRO A 5 -4.24 3.39 12.59
CA PRO A 5 -4.39 3.22 11.15
C PRO A 5 -4.40 1.74 10.76
N LYS A 6 -5.17 1.41 9.75
CA LYS A 6 -5.33 0.04 9.26
C LYS A 6 -5.12 -0.02 7.77
N PRO A 7 -4.74 -1.18 7.23
CA PRO A 7 -4.76 -1.36 5.78
C PRO A 7 -6.18 -1.14 5.26
N LEU A 8 -6.26 -0.70 4.02
CA LEU A 8 -7.53 -0.49 3.34
C LEU A 8 -7.60 -1.40 2.12
N TYR A 9 -8.62 -2.22 2.02
CA TYR A 9 -8.86 -3.04 0.84
C TYR A 9 -10.35 -2.95 0.48
N ALA A 10 -10.63 -2.49 -0.72
CA ALA A 10 -12.00 -2.39 -1.22
C ALA A 10 -12.07 -2.95 -2.64
N LYS A 11 -12.77 -4.05 -2.80
CA LYS A 11 -12.87 -4.76 -4.07
C LYS A 11 -14.10 -4.28 -4.84
N HIS A 12 -13.88 -3.87 -6.08
CA HIS A 12 -14.95 -3.43 -6.98
C HIS A 12 -14.87 -4.14 -8.33
N SER A 13 -14.00 -3.67 -9.24
CA SER A 13 -13.86 -4.24 -10.56
C SER A 13 -12.57 -5.04 -10.68
N LYS A 14 -12.29 -5.52 -11.92
CA LYS A 14 -11.04 -6.23 -12.21
C LYS A 14 -9.83 -5.30 -12.28
N ARG A 15 -10.03 -3.97 -12.25
CA ARG A 15 -8.96 -2.98 -12.31
C ARG A 15 -8.51 -2.69 -10.89
N ALA A 16 -7.28 -3.07 -10.55
CA ALA A 16 -6.76 -2.92 -9.21
C ALA A 16 -5.65 -1.87 -9.14
N VAL A 17 -5.64 -1.09 -8.08
CA VAL A 17 -4.60 -0.10 -7.79
C VAL A 17 -4.04 -0.38 -6.40
N LEU A 18 -2.72 -0.54 -6.32
CA LEU A 18 -1.99 -0.68 -5.07
C LEU A 18 -1.47 0.70 -4.67
N LEU A 19 -1.81 1.13 -3.46
CA LEU A 19 -1.47 2.46 -2.94
C LEU A 19 -0.48 2.32 -1.78
N LEU A 20 0.74 2.83 -1.96
CA LEU A 20 1.82 2.71 -0.98
C LEU A 20 2.05 4.05 -0.28
N HIS A 21 1.98 4.06 1.06
CA HIS A 21 2.07 5.29 1.84
C HIS A 21 3.51 5.74 2.10
N ALA A 22 3.66 6.93 2.69
CA ALA A 22 4.94 7.56 2.93
C ALA A 22 5.67 6.97 4.15
N TYR A 23 6.97 7.29 4.26
CA TYR A 23 7.86 6.79 5.32
C TYR A 23 7.31 7.07 6.72
N SER A 24 6.87 8.28 6.99
CA SER A 24 6.33 8.66 8.30
C SER A 24 4.81 8.63 8.35
N GLY A 25 4.19 7.95 7.37
CA GLY A 25 2.75 7.97 7.21
C GLY A 25 2.08 6.62 7.48
N SER A 26 0.93 6.46 6.88
CA SER A 26 0.09 5.27 7.02
C SER A 26 -0.88 5.21 5.84
N PRO A 27 -1.71 4.15 5.73
CA PRO A 27 -2.73 4.12 4.67
C PRO A 27 -3.67 5.33 4.67
N ASN A 28 -3.78 6.06 5.80
CA ASN A 28 -4.58 7.28 5.85
C ASN A 28 -4.08 8.35 4.87
N ASP A 29 -2.79 8.35 4.53
CA ASP A 29 -2.20 9.30 3.57
C ASP A 29 -2.86 9.21 2.20
N VAL A 30 -3.29 8.02 1.82
CA VAL A 30 -3.84 7.74 0.49
C VAL A 30 -5.34 7.47 0.52
N ARG A 31 -5.98 7.69 1.67
CA ARG A 31 -7.40 7.37 1.86
C ARG A 31 -8.31 8.16 0.91
N MET A 32 -8.06 9.45 0.74
CA MET A 32 -8.89 10.26 -0.14
C MET A 32 -8.74 9.82 -1.60
N LEU A 33 -7.52 9.51 -2.01
CA LEU A 33 -7.29 8.98 -3.35
C LEU A 33 -7.98 7.63 -3.52
N ALA A 34 -7.89 6.77 -2.50
CA ALA A 34 -8.56 5.47 -2.54
C ALA A 34 -10.06 5.63 -2.73
N ARG A 35 -10.68 6.53 -1.98
CA ARG A 35 -12.12 6.77 -2.10
C ARG A 35 -12.51 7.31 -3.47
N TYR A 36 -11.67 8.19 -4.03
CA TYR A 36 -11.91 8.71 -5.36
C TYR A 36 -11.87 7.57 -6.39
N LEU A 37 -10.87 6.70 -6.29
CA LEU A 37 -10.73 5.57 -7.19
C LEU A 37 -11.90 4.57 -7.03
N GLU A 38 -12.38 4.36 -5.81
CA GLU A 38 -13.54 3.50 -5.58
C GLU A 38 -14.78 4.02 -6.27
N LYS A 39 -14.98 5.35 -6.30
CA LYS A 39 -16.12 5.95 -7.00
C LYS A 39 -16.08 5.66 -8.51
N SER A 40 -14.89 5.44 -9.05
CA SER A 40 -14.70 5.06 -10.44
C SER A 40 -14.61 3.53 -10.60
N GLU A 41 -15.02 2.80 -9.56
CA GLU A 41 -15.12 1.33 -9.54
C GLU A 41 -13.76 0.61 -9.62
N TYR A 42 -12.67 1.28 -9.26
CA TYR A 42 -11.40 0.60 -9.12
C TYR A 42 -11.37 -0.17 -7.80
N THR A 43 -10.77 -1.36 -7.85
CA THR A 43 -10.38 -2.07 -6.63
C THR A 43 -9.12 -1.40 -6.10
N VAL A 44 -9.10 -1.09 -4.81
CA VAL A 44 -7.96 -0.41 -4.17
C VAL A 44 -7.44 -1.23 -3.01
N TYR A 45 -6.14 -1.26 -2.86
CA TYR A 45 -5.48 -1.87 -1.71
C TYR A 45 -4.36 -0.95 -1.23
N ALA A 46 -4.46 -0.52 0.01
CA ALA A 46 -3.45 0.31 0.66
C ALA A 46 -2.94 -0.45 1.88
N PRO A 47 -1.85 -1.22 1.74
CA PRO A 47 -1.30 -1.97 2.86
C PRO A 47 -0.64 -1.05 3.87
N LEU A 48 -0.52 -1.50 5.11
CA LEU A 48 0.22 -0.82 6.16
C LEU A 48 1.62 -1.43 6.23
N PHE A 49 2.64 -0.59 6.01
CA PHE A 49 4.02 -1.07 6.12
C PHE A 49 4.35 -1.46 7.56
N THR A 50 5.15 -2.50 7.71
CA THR A 50 5.57 -3.02 9.02
C THR A 50 6.21 -1.90 9.86
N GLY A 51 5.83 -1.81 11.11
CA GLY A 51 6.33 -0.78 12.04
C GLY A 51 5.62 0.55 11.95
N HIS A 52 4.74 0.74 10.96
CA HIS A 52 3.94 1.94 10.80
C HIS A 52 2.59 1.79 11.51
N GLY A 53 1.93 2.92 11.75
CA GLY A 53 0.58 2.90 12.31
C GLY A 53 0.52 2.54 13.79
N THR A 54 1.65 2.57 14.50
CA THR A 54 1.70 2.35 15.95
C THR A 54 1.76 3.69 16.67
N LEU A 55 1.69 3.64 18.01
CA LEU A 55 1.81 4.84 18.83
C LEU A 55 3.25 5.28 19.03
N ALA A 56 4.21 4.44 18.66
CA ALA A 56 5.65 4.71 18.92
C ALA A 56 6.39 4.94 17.60
N PRO A 57 6.83 6.18 17.30
CA PRO A 57 7.63 6.47 16.09
C PRO A 57 8.88 5.62 15.97
N GLN A 58 9.43 5.17 17.10
CA GLN A 58 10.61 4.31 17.13
C GLN A 58 10.38 2.99 16.39
N ASP A 59 9.14 2.54 16.30
CA ASP A 59 8.81 1.29 15.61
C ASP A 59 9.16 1.35 14.12
N ILE A 60 9.09 2.54 13.53
CA ILE A 60 9.50 2.74 12.13
C ILE A 60 11.02 2.61 12.04
N LEU A 61 11.75 3.24 12.95
CA LEU A 61 13.22 3.24 12.94
C LEU A 61 13.79 1.84 13.20
N ALA A 62 13.02 0.98 13.87
CA ALA A 62 13.45 -0.39 14.14
C ALA A 62 13.39 -1.29 12.91
N GLN A 63 12.76 -0.85 11.82
CA GLN A 63 12.57 -1.65 10.63
C GLN A 63 13.65 -1.38 9.58
N LYS A 64 13.94 -2.39 8.77
CA LYS A 64 14.85 -2.25 7.63
C LYS A 64 14.06 -1.99 6.35
N THR A 65 14.69 -1.29 5.41
CA THR A 65 14.09 -1.01 4.11
C THR A 65 13.63 -2.30 3.41
N GLU A 66 14.40 -3.37 3.54
CA GLU A 66 14.04 -4.66 2.91
C GLU A 66 12.74 -5.23 3.49
N THR A 67 12.42 -4.95 4.75
CA THR A 67 11.15 -5.37 5.34
C THR A 67 9.98 -4.72 4.59
N TRP A 68 10.09 -3.43 4.30
CA TRP A 68 9.03 -2.72 3.56
C TRP A 68 8.95 -3.17 2.11
N TRP A 69 10.08 -3.53 1.51
CA TRP A 69 10.08 -4.13 0.18
C TRP A 69 9.35 -5.48 0.20
N GLU A 70 9.56 -6.29 1.21
CA GLU A 70 8.83 -7.55 1.38
C GLU A 70 7.34 -7.30 1.55
N ASP A 71 6.96 -6.28 2.33
CA ASP A 71 5.55 -5.89 2.48
C ASP A 71 4.94 -5.53 1.12
N THR A 72 5.69 -4.81 0.29
CA THR A 72 5.24 -4.44 -1.06
C THR A 72 5.03 -5.68 -1.92
N LYS A 73 6.00 -6.59 -1.92
CA LYS A 73 5.88 -7.84 -2.69
C LYS A 73 4.70 -8.67 -2.25
N GLN A 74 4.47 -8.77 -0.94
CA GLN A 74 3.34 -9.51 -0.39
C GLN A 74 2.02 -8.87 -0.81
N ALA A 75 1.95 -7.55 -0.85
CA ALA A 75 0.75 -6.84 -1.29
C ALA A 75 0.42 -7.15 -2.75
N ILE A 76 1.43 -7.14 -3.62
CA ILE A 76 1.26 -7.49 -5.03
C ILE A 76 0.80 -8.95 -5.14
N HIS A 77 1.44 -9.83 -4.38
CA HIS A 77 1.10 -11.25 -4.37
C HIS A 77 -0.34 -11.48 -3.93
N PHE A 78 -0.77 -10.76 -2.91
CA PHE A 78 -2.14 -10.82 -2.43
C PHE A 78 -3.14 -10.46 -3.53
N LEU A 79 -2.90 -9.36 -4.24
CA LEU A 79 -3.79 -8.93 -5.31
C LEU A 79 -3.82 -9.94 -6.46
N LYS A 80 -2.67 -10.49 -6.83
CA LYS A 80 -2.63 -11.52 -7.87
C LYS A 80 -3.37 -12.78 -7.45
N ALA A 81 -3.26 -13.17 -6.19
CA ALA A 81 -3.98 -14.33 -5.65
C ALA A 81 -5.49 -14.07 -5.62
N GLU A 82 -5.91 -12.82 -5.51
CA GLU A 82 -7.33 -12.43 -5.57
C GLU A 82 -7.86 -12.37 -7.00
N GLY A 83 -7.03 -12.64 -8.00
CA GLY A 83 -7.44 -12.72 -9.39
C GLY A 83 -7.10 -11.51 -10.24
N PHE A 84 -6.34 -10.54 -9.72
CA PHE A 84 -5.96 -9.35 -10.49
C PHE A 84 -4.67 -9.64 -11.25
N SER A 85 -4.77 -9.80 -12.58
CA SER A 85 -3.60 -10.07 -13.43
C SER A 85 -2.76 -8.84 -13.69
N GLN A 86 -3.39 -7.65 -13.66
CA GLN A 86 -2.71 -6.37 -13.84
C GLN A 86 -3.04 -5.45 -12.68
N VAL A 87 -2.01 -4.87 -12.09
CA VAL A 87 -2.14 -4.00 -10.92
C VAL A 87 -1.35 -2.72 -11.19
N ALA A 88 -2.04 -1.58 -11.13
CA ALA A 88 -1.35 -0.29 -11.15
C ALA A 88 -0.81 0.00 -9.75
N VAL A 89 0.34 0.64 -9.66
CA VAL A 89 0.95 0.96 -8.38
C VAL A 89 1.15 2.46 -8.28
N PHE A 90 0.64 3.04 -7.19
CA PHE A 90 0.86 4.44 -6.84
C PHE A 90 1.65 4.46 -5.52
N GLY A 91 2.69 5.27 -5.47
CA GLY A 91 3.48 5.40 -4.26
C GLY A 91 3.70 6.85 -3.89
N LEU A 92 3.53 7.17 -2.60
CA LEU A 92 3.75 8.50 -2.05
C LEU A 92 5.09 8.51 -1.32
N SER A 93 6.01 9.38 -1.74
CA SER A 93 7.34 9.52 -1.11
C SER A 93 8.08 8.18 -1.13
N MET A 94 8.38 7.59 0.03
CA MET A 94 9.05 6.28 0.12
C MET A 94 8.27 5.20 -0.65
N GLY A 95 6.93 5.25 -0.58
CA GLY A 95 6.09 4.33 -1.35
C GLY A 95 6.36 4.41 -2.85
N GLY A 96 6.71 5.60 -3.35
CA GLY A 96 7.06 5.79 -4.75
C GLY A 96 8.32 5.02 -5.15
N ILE A 97 9.29 4.93 -4.25
CA ILE A 97 10.52 4.16 -4.50
C ILE A 97 10.18 2.68 -4.69
N PHE A 98 9.33 2.14 -3.83
CA PHE A 98 8.90 0.75 -3.93
C PHE A 98 8.01 0.50 -5.15
N ALA A 99 7.21 1.50 -5.54
CA ALA A 99 6.41 1.40 -6.75
C ALA A 99 7.30 1.26 -7.99
N VAL A 100 8.35 2.06 -8.07
CA VAL A 100 9.33 1.99 -9.18
C VAL A 100 10.04 0.65 -9.17
N ARG A 101 10.47 0.18 -8.01
CA ARG A 101 11.15 -1.10 -7.88
C ARG A 101 10.23 -2.26 -8.31
N ALA A 102 8.97 -2.20 -7.90
CA ALA A 102 8.00 -3.23 -8.27
C ALA A 102 7.82 -3.28 -9.79
N LEU A 103 7.73 -2.12 -10.44
CA LEU A 103 7.60 -2.04 -11.89
C LEU A 103 8.81 -2.63 -12.60
N ALA A 104 10.02 -2.39 -12.07
CA ALA A 104 11.26 -2.87 -12.66
C ALA A 104 11.41 -4.39 -12.49
N GLU A 105 10.98 -4.95 -11.38
CA GLU A 105 11.18 -6.38 -11.08
C GLU A 105 10.00 -7.25 -11.45
N GLN A 106 8.80 -6.66 -11.58
CA GLN A 106 7.57 -7.38 -11.91
C GLN A 106 6.73 -6.57 -12.89
N PRO A 107 7.24 -6.34 -14.09
CA PRO A 107 6.54 -5.54 -15.09
C PRO A 107 5.20 -6.12 -15.52
#